data_33b9e5ec4078555715cb0f59c825a748
#
_entry.id   33b9e5ec4078555715cb0f59c825a748
#
_cell.length_a   1.000
_cell.length_b   1.000
_cell.length_c   1.000
_cell.angle_alpha   90.00
_cell.angle_beta   90.00
_cell.angle_gamma   90.00
#
_symmetry.space_group_name_H-M   'P 1'
#
loop_
_entity.id
_entity.type
_entity.pdbx_description
1 polymer ?
#
loop_
_entity_poly.entity_id
_entity_poly.type
_entity_poly.pdbx_seq_one_letter_code
_entity_poly.pdbx_strand_id
1 'polypeptide(L)'
;MTHAAASGIDSGPVTSPFDIEDYLRRVSGRVDGHLRRIAADQKRQRPARLAEAIEYALLGGGKRLRPALVLASCEALGGDPGDDGLALRFALALEMIHTYSLVHDDLPAMDDDDLRRGRPTVHKAYDEATAVLVGDGLQSLAFRHLLGTGDPRAAALAALLADGALRMVQGQALDIGAEGRKLTEDEVLELMAAKTGALISAAVVGGAIAATGSPRGLEPVGRKLGLAFQIADDLLDLTGDAAALGKRVGKDQAAGKATLPSLVGVDEARRRAGAACDEALAVLAPLGAPAEALRALARFVVTRKR
;
A
#
# COMPACT_ATOMS: atom_id res chain seq x y z
N MET A 1 28.43 -24.42 58.59
CA MET A 1 28.86 -24.29 57.22
C MET A 1 27.68 -24.66 56.30
N THR A 2 26.92 -23.66 55.91
CA THR A 2 25.73 -23.83 55.05
C THR A 2 26.00 -23.09 53.75
N HIS A 3 26.13 -23.84 52.64
CA HIS A 3 26.25 -23.32 51.29
C HIS A 3 24.89 -22.83 50.80
N ALA A 4 24.79 -21.53 50.53
CA ALA A 4 23.69 -20.97 49.79
C ALA A 4 23.87 -21.22 48.28
N ALA A 5 22.91 -21.90 47.66
CA ALA A 5 22.86 -22.09 46.24
C ALA A 5 22.36 -20.79 45.58
N ALA A 6 23.14 -20.24 44.66
CA ALA A 6 22.74 -19.12 43.82
C ALA A 6 21.75 -19.64 42.77
N SER A 7 20.53 -19.12 42.80
CA SER A 7 19.53 -19.34 41.73
C SER A 7 19.96 -18.58 40.48
N GLY A 8 20.35 -19.31 39.42
CA GLY A 8 20.57 -18.78 38.09
C GLY A 8 19.25 -18.22 37.52
N ILE A 9 19.25 -16.96 37.19
CA ILE A 9 18.19 -16.33 36.41
C ILE A 9 18.30 -16.90 35.00
N ASP A 10 17.34 -17.75 34.62
CA ASP A 10 17.17 -18.26 33.28
C ASP A 10 16.83 -17.08 32.38
N SER A 11 17.81 -16.55 31.67
CA SER A 11 17.60 -15.58 30.62
C SER A 11 17.01 -16.32 29.42
N GLY A 12 15.66 -16.31 29.36
CA GLY A 12 14.93 -16.80 28.19
C GLY A 12 15.50 -16.25 26.89
N PRO A 13 15.28 -16.92 25.73
CA PRO A 13 15.91 -16.57 24.48
C PRO A 13 15.66 -15.11 24.12
N VAL A 14 16.71 -14.32 23.98
CA VAL A 14 16.69 -12.97 23.42
C VAL A 14 16.21 -13.12 21.98
N THR A 15 14.92 -12.92 21.75
CA THR A 15 14.37 -12.89 20.39
C THR A 15 15.03 -11.72 19.66
N SER A 16 15.74 -12.00 18.58
CA SER A 16 16.30 -10.96 17.71
C SER A 16 15.19 -10.00 17.27
N PRO A 17 15.44 -8.68 17.18
CA PRO A 17 14.44 -7.72 16.78
C PRO A 17 13.88 -8.11 15.40
N PHE A 18 12.56 -7.90 15.19
CA PHE A 18 11.88 -8.22 13.95
C PHE A 18 12.51 -7.45 12.77
N ASP A 19 13.00 -8.18 11.76
CA ASP A 19 13.61 -7.60 10.57
C ASP A 19 12.53 -7.25 9.54
N ILE A 20 12.15 -5.97 9.49
CA ILE A 20 11.13 -5.46 8.57
C ILE A 20 11.60 -5.51 7.11
N GLU A 21 12.90 -5.35 6.83
CA GLU A 21 13.41 -5.39 5.47
C GLU A 21 13.41 -6.82 4.91
N ASP A 22 13.75 -7.80 5.75
CA ASP A 22 13.60 -9.19 5.38
C ASP A 22 12.15 -9.57 5.15
N TYR A 23 11.24 -9.15 6.00
CA TYR A 23 9.81 -9.37 5.83
C TYR A 23 9.30 -8.79 4.50
N LEU A 24 9.60 -7.54 4.21
CA LEU A 24 9.21 -6.88 2.95
C LEU A 24 9.81 -7.58 1.73
N ARG A 25 11.07 -8.01 1.81
CA ARG A 25 11.74 -8.75 0.72
C ARG A 25 11.05 -10.08 0.43
N ARG A 26 10.71 -10.86 1.47
CA ARG A 26 9.99 -12.14 1.34
C ARG A 26 8.60 -11.93 0.76
N VAL A 27 7.84 -10.96 1.27
CA VAL A 27 6.51 -10.62 0.76
C VAL A 27 6.58 -10.16 -0.70
N SER A 28 7.50 -9.26 -1.03
CA SER A 28 7.67 -8.76 -2.40
C SER A 28 8.01 -9.89 -3.37
N GLY A 29 8.97 -10.75 -3.04
CA GLY A 29 9.33 -11.89 -3.88
C GLY A 29 8.18 -12.86 -4.12
N ARG A 30 7.38 -13.11 -3.09
CA ARG A 30 6.19 -13.96 -3.16
C ARG A 30 5.09 -13.34 -4.02
N VAL A 31 4.75 -12.09 -3.79
CA VAL A 31 3.75 -11.33 -4.56
C VAL A 31 4.16 -11.25 -6.02
N ASP A 32 5.40 -10.89 -6.32
CA ASP A 32 5.92 -10.82 -7.69
C ASP A 32 5.89 -12.18 -8.39
N GLY A 33 6.15 -13.26 -7.67
CA GLY A 33 6.03 -14.63 -8.19
C GLY A 33 4.59 -14.95 -8.62
N HIS A 34 3.59 -14.57 -7.84
CA HIS A 34 2.18 -14.76 -8.18
C HIS A 34 1.73 -13.82 -9.30
N LEU A 35 2.14 -12.55 -9.31
CA LEU A 35 1.82 -11.60 -10.38
C LEU A 35 2.39 -12.07 -11.73
N ARG A 36 3.62 -12.65 -11.76
CA ARG A 36 4.17 -13.28 -12.98
C ARG A 36 3.31 -14.44 -13.49
N ARG A 37 2.81 -15.30 -12.59
CA ARG A 37 1.90 -16.40 -12.98
C ARG A 37 0.60 -15.87 -13.57
N ILE A 38 -0.01 -14.88 -12.92
CA ILE A 38 -1.23 -14.22 -13.42
C ILE A 38 -0.98 -13.59 -14.80
N ALA A 39 0.11 -12.85 -14.98
CA ALA A 39 0.47 -12.25 -16.26
C ALA A 39 0.72 -13.31 -17.35
N ALA A 40 1.40 -14.42 -17.01
CA ALA A 40 1.61 -15.51 -17.94
C ALA A 40 0.30 -16.17 -18.40
N ASP A 41 -0.69 -16.28 -17.51
CA ASP A 41 -2.02 -16.78 -17.86
C ASP A 41 -2.76 -15.81 -18.80
N GLN A 42 -2.58 -14.50 -18.65
CA GLN A 42 -3.13 -13.51 -19.58
C GLN A 42 -2.51 -13.63 -20.99
N LYS A 43 -1.22 -13.97 -21.10
CA LYS A 43 -0.55 -14.18 -22.39
C LYS A 43 -1.12 -15.32 -23.22
N ARG A 44 -1.79 -16.27 -22.60
CA ARG A 44 -2.53 -17.36 -23.27
C ARG A 44 -3.86 -16.88 -23.87
N GLN A 45 -4.31 -15.69 -23.47
CA GLN A 45 -5.53 -15.05 -23.96
C GLN A 45 -5.21 -13.96 -25.00
N ARG A 46 -6.19 -13.50 -25.73
CA ARG A 46 -6.04 -12.45 -26.75
C ARG A 46 -6.63 -11.14 -26.24
N PRO A 47 -6.12 -9.99 -26.68
CA PRO A 47 -5.00 -9.76 -27.62
C PRO A 47 -3.63 -9.77 -26.91
N ALA A 48 -2.57 -10.26 -27.61
CA ALA A 48 -1.22 -10.42 -27.05
C ALA A 48 -0.61 -9.10 -26.57
N ARG A 49 -0.77 -8.00 -27.35
CA ARG A 49 -0.25 -6.68 -26.98
C ARG A 49 -0.76 -6.19 -25.62
N LEU A 50 -2.06 -6.38 -25.33
CA LEU A 50 -2.64 -6.01 -24.03
C LEU A 50 -2.05 -6.85 -22.90
N ALA A 51 -1.90 -8.16 -23.10
CA ALA A 51 -1.32 -9.06 -22.12
C ALA A 51 0.15 -8.71 -21.80
N GLU A 52 0.94 -8.34 -22.80
CA GLU A 52 2.32 -7.87 -22.63
C GLU A 52 2.38 -6.54 -21.85
N ALA A 53 1.49 -5.61 -22.16
CA ALA A 53 1.41 -4.33 -21.46
C ALA A 53 0.92 -4.46 -20.01
N ILE A 54 -0.01 -5.39 -19.71
CA ILE A 54 -0.43 -5.74 -18.35
C ILE A 54 0.75 -6.32 -17.57
N GLU A 55 1.52 -7.25 -18.15
CA GLU A 55 2.72 -7.79 -17.52
C GLU A 55 3.74 -6.68 -17.25
N TYR A 56 3.98 -5.80 -18.21
CA TYR A 56 4.89 -4.67 -18.08
C TYR A 56 4.51 -3.79 -16.88
N ALA A 57 3.23 -3.47 -16.72
CA ALA A 57 2.72 -2.66 -15.61
C ALA A 57 2.86 -3.40 -14.27
N LEU A 58 2.40 -4.65 -14.17
CA LEU A 58 2.41 -5.43 -12.94
C LEU A 58 3.82 -5.70 -12.40
N LEU A 59 4.79 -5.93 -13.30
CA LEU A 59 6.16 -6.25 -12.95
C LEU A 59 7.09 -5.03 -12.95
N GLY A 60 6.53 -3.81 -12.92
CA GLY A 60 7.26 -2.56 -12.82
C GLY A 60 8.02 -2.36 -11.49
N GLY A 61 8.01 -3.34 -10.59
CA GLY A 61 8.68 -3.29 -9.29
C GLY A 61 7.87 -2.55 -8.23
N GLY A 62 8.49 -2.35 -7.05
CA GLY A 62 7.91 -1.67 -5.90
C GLY A 62 8.09 -2.46 -4.61
N LYS A 63 7.88 -1.79 -3.46
CA LYS A 63 8.05 -2.41 -2.13
C LYS A 63 6.91 -3.35 -1.73
N ARG A 64 5.84 -3.40 -2.52
CA ARG A 64 4.63 -4.21 -2.23
C ARG A 64 4.09 -3.99 -0.81
N LEU A 65 4.10 -2.73 -0.36
CA LEU A 65 3.70 -2.39 1.01
C LEU A 65 2.22 -2.70 1.28
N ARG A 66 1.32 -2.46 0.31
CA ARG A 66 -0.11 -2.79 0.47
C ARG A 66 -0.32 -4.29 0.64
N PRO A 67 0.24 -5.18 -0.19
CA PRO A 67 0.28 -6.61 0.08
C PRO A 67 0.85 -6.98 1.43
N ALA A 68 1.96 -6.35 1.86
CA ALA A 68 2.56 -6.61 3.17
C ALA A 68 1.60 -6.26 4.32
N LEU A 69 0.87 -5.16 4.23
CA LEU A 69 -0.16 -4.79 5.21
C LEU A 69 -1.31 -5.80 5.26
N VAL A 70 -1.76 -6.30 4.10
CA VAL A 70 -2.79 -7.37 4.06
C VAL A 70 -2.32 -8.62 4.80
N LEU A 71 -1.14 -9.12 4.45
CA LEU A 71 -0.62 -10.36 5.02
C LEU A 71 -0.32 -10.21 6.50
N ALA A 72 0.33 -9.11 6.92
CA ALA A 72 0.61 -8.83 8.33
C ALA A 72 -0.66 -8.65 9.17
N SER A 73 -1.74 -8.08 8.62
CA SER A 73 -3.02 -7.96 9.30
C SER A 73 -3.72 -9.32 9.45
N CYS A 74 -3.59 -10.18 8.45
CA CYS A 74 -4.06 -11.57 8.54
C CYS A 74 -3.30 -12.34 9.63
N GLU A 75 -1.98 -12.28 9.63
CA GLU A 75 -1.09 -12.89 10.63
C GLU A 75 -1.40 -12.39 12.05
N ALA A 76 -1.62 -11.07 12.22
CA ALA A 76 -1.94 -10.45 13.50
C ALA A 76 -3.19 -11.01 14.18
N LEU A 77 -4.12 -11.54 13.39
CA LEU A 77 -5.39 -12.13 13.85
C LEU A 77 -5.38 -13.68 13.77
N GLY A 78 -4.21 -14.28 13.63
CA GLY A 78 -4.04 -15.74 13.61
C GLY A 78 -4.52 -16.43 12.33
N GLY A 79 -4.72 -15.66 11.25
CA GLY A 79 -5.04 -16.21 9.94
C GLY A 79 -3.80 -16.76 9.24
N ASP A 80 -4.02 -17.67 8.29
CA ASP A 80 -2.96 -18.20 7.43
C ASP A 80 -2.83 -17.37 6.15
N PRO A 81 -1.71 -16.65 5.94
CA PRO A 81 -1.45 -15.93 4.70
C PRO A 81 -0.91 -16.83 3.58
N GLY A 82 -1.08 -18.16 3.65
CA GLY A 82 -0.54 -19.16 2.71
C GLY A 82 -0.78 -18.86 1.23
N ASP A 83 -0.07 -19.58 0.34
CA ASP A 83 -0.03 -19.28 -1.10
C ASP A 83 -1.39 -19.41 -1.81
N ASP A 84 -2.25 -20.28 -1.30
CA ASP A 84 -3.62 -20.43 -1.78
C ASP A 84 -4.64 -19.68 -0.90
N GLY A 85 -4.15 -18.95 0.10
CA GLY A 85 -4.96 -18.25 1.08
C GLY A 85 -5.70 -17.02 0.52
N LEU A 86 -6.88 -16.76 1.08
CA LEU A 86 -7.70 -15.61 0.70
C LEU A 86 -6.99 -14.27 0.92
N ALA A 87 -6.14 -14.17 1.96
CA ALA A 87 -5.36 -12.96 2.24
C ALA A 87 -4.40 -12.63 1.08
N LEU A 88 -3.68 -13.63 0.54
CA LEU A 88 -2.80 -13.38 -0.61
C LEU A 88 -3.60 -13.03 -1.87
N ARG A 89 -4.73 -13.67 -2.12
CA ARG A 89 -5.60 -13.33 -3.26
C ARG A 89 -6.11 -11.90 -3.18
N PHE A 90 -6.53 -11.46 -1.99
CA PHE A 90 -6.91 -10.06 -1.77
C PHE A 90 -5.72 -9.11 -1.94
N ALA A 91 -4.55 -9.46 -1.42
CA ALA A 91 -3.32 -8.67 -1.58
C ALA A 91 -2.93 -8.47 -3.05
N LEU A 92 -3.05 -9.52 -3.87
CA LEU A 92 -2.80 -9.46 -5.32
C LEU A 92 -3.84 -8.60 -6.04
N ALA A 93 -5.13 -8.75 -5.71
CA ALA A 93 -6.21 -7.93 -6.27
C ALA A 93 -6.01 -6.44 -5.91
N LEU A 94 -5.67 -6.14 -4.66
CA LEU A 94 -5.39 -4.77 -4.20
C LEU A 94 -4.19 -4.16 -4.92
N GLU A 95 -3.14 -4.96 -5.18
CA GLU A 95 -1.97 -4.49 -5.94
C GLU A 95 -2.30 -4.24 -7.41
N MET A 96 -3.20 -5.02 -8.03
CA MET A 96 -3.71 -4.75 -9.37
C MET A 96 -4.50 -3.43 -9.42
N ILE A 97 -5.35 -3.18 -8.41
CA ILE A 97 -6.08 -1.90 -8.26
C ILE A 97 -5.09 -0.73 -8.10
N HIS A 98 -4.07 -0.88 -7.28
CA HIS A 98 -3.04 0.14 -7.16
C HIS A 98 -2.25 0.33 -8.46
N THR A 99 -1.95 -0.75 -9.19
CA THR A 99 -1.19 -0.66 -10.44
C THR A 99 -1.97 0.06 -11.53
N TYR A 100 -3.28 -0.21 -11.66
CA TYR A 100 -4.10 0.50 -12.65
C TYR A 100 -4.12 2.01 -12.37
N SER A 101 -4.22 2.42 -11.11
CA SER A 101 -4.25 3.84 -10.78
C SER A 101 -2.95 4.53 -11.20
N LEU A 102 -1.80 3.88 -10.97
CA LEU A 102 -0.52 4.42 -11.42
C LEU A 102 -0.42 4.53 -12.94
N VAL A 103 -0.96 3.54 -13.68
CA VAL A 103 -0.95 3.57 -15.15
C VAL A 103 -1.81 4.71 -15.68
N HIS A 104 -2.97 4.96 -15.08
CA HIS A 104 -3.85 6.05 -15.49
C HIS A 104 -3.33 7.41 -15.04
N ASP A 105 -2.78 7.50 -13.82
CA ASP A 105 -2.17 8.74 -13.31
C ASP A 105 -1.02 9.22 -14.20
N ASP A 106 -0.27 8.31 -14.82
CA ASP A 106 0.86 8.64 -15.71
C ASP A 106 0.44 9.22 -17.07
N LEU A 107 -0.84 9.12 -17.46
CA LEU A 107 -1.33 9.58 -18.79
C LEU A 107 -1.18 11.11 -18.96
N PRO A 108 -1.04 11.61 -20.21
CA PRO A 108 -0.94 13.04 -20.50
C PRO A 108 -2.12 13.88 -20.00
N ALA A 109 -3.31 13.27 -19.88
CA ALA A 109 -4.50 13.93 -19.33
C ALA A 109 -4.53 14.00 -17.80
N MET A 110 -3.51 13.44 -17.13
CA MET A 110 -3.38 13.35 -15.69
C MET A 110 -2.05 13.99 -15.24
N ASP A 111 -1.10 13.20 -14.71
CA ASP A 111 0.18 13.71 -14.22
C ASP A 111 1.25 13.90 -15.31
N ASP A 112 1.03 13.41 -16.54
CA ASP A 112 1.93 13.45 -17.71
C ASP A 112 3.36 13.02 -17.39
N ASP A 113 3.50 11.83 -16.76
CA ASP A 113 4.78 11.30 -16.36
C ASP A 113 5.40 10.39 -17.43
N ASP A 114 6.62 10.70 -17.86
CA ASP A 114 7.37 9.87 -18.81
C ASP A 114 7.99 8.63 -18.18
N LEU A 115 8.34 8.70 -16.90
CA LEU A 115 9.06 7.66 -16.16
C LEU A 115 8.39 7.35 -14.81
N ARG A 116 8.26 6.04 -14.54
CA ARG A 116 7.87 5.53 -13.22
C ARG A 116 8.85 4.47 -12.73
N ARG A 117 9.44 4.69 -11.56
CA ARG A 117 10.47 3.82 -10.97
C ARG A 117 11.65 3.59 -11.93
N GLY A 118 12.07 4.64 -12.66
CA GLY A 118 13.18 4.60 -13.60
C GLY A 118 12.90 3.89 -14.93
N ARG A 119 11.64 3.49 -15.21
CA ARG A 119 11.23 2.85 -16.47
C ARG A 119 10.22 3.75 -17.19
N PRO A 120 10.16 3.73 -18.54
CA PRO A 120 9.10 4.40 -19.27
C PRO A 120 7.72 4.00 -18.75
N THR A 121 6.81 4.97 -18.64
CA THR A 121 5.40 4.71 -18.28
C THR A 121 4.71 3.90 -19.40
N VAL A 122 3.55 3.29 -19.10
CA VAL A 122 2.91 2.39 -20.09
C VAL A 122 2.56 3.14 -21.39
N HIS A 123 2.08 4.39 -21.29
CA HIS A 123 1.75 5.16 -22.49
C HIS A 123 2.99 5.55 -23.32
N LYS A 124 4.17 5.67 -22.70
CA LYS A 124 5.44 5.91 -23.41
C LYS A 124 6.04 4.61 -23.97
N ALA A 125 5.89 3.49 -23.29
CA ALA A 125 6.41 2.19 -23.75
C ALA A 125 5.53 1.58 -24.87
N TYR A 126 4.25 1.90 -24.88
CA TYR A 126 3.27 1.40 -25.86
C TYR A 126 2.55 2.56 -26.57
N ASP A 127 1.42 3.00 -26.05
CA ASP A 127 0.63 4.17 -26.45
C ASP A 127 -0.45 4.47 -25.39
N GLU A 128 -1.12 5.63 -25.52
CA GLU A 128 -2.16 6.07 -24.57
C GLU A 128 -3.38 5.13 -24.55
N ALA A 129 -3.84 4.69 -25.72
CA ALA A 129 -4.99 3.77 -25.81
C ALA A 129 -4.68 2.43 -25.12
N THR A 130 -3.46 1.91 -25.29
CA THR A 130 -3.00 0.72 -24.59
C THR A 130 -2.96 0.94 -23.07
N ALA A 131 -2.48 2.11 -22.60
CA ALA A 131 -2.43 2.44 -21.17
C ALA A 131 -3.84 2.50 -20.57
N VAL A 132 -4.82 3.12 -21.21
CA VAL A 132 -6.22 3.12 -20.77
C VAL A 132 -6.74 1.69 -20.63
N LEU A 133 -6.57 0.85 -21.67
CA LEU A 133 -7.04 -0.54 -21.67
C LEU A 133 -6.29 -1.43 -20.64
N VAL A 134 -5.02 -1.14 -20.32
CA VAL A 134 -4.28 -1.81 -19.25
C VAL A 134 -4.93 -1.51 -17.89
N GLY A 135 -5.28 -0.27 -17.62
CA GLY A 135 -5.96 0.09 -16.38
C GLY A 135 -7.32 -0.59 -16.25
N ASP A 136 -8.17 -0.55 -17.29
CA ASP A 136 -9.48 -1.21 -17.31
C ASP A 136 -9.34 -2.73 -17.13
N GLY A 137 -8.36 -3.32 -17.82
CA GLY A 137 -8.05 -4.73 -17.72
C GLY A 137 -7.59 -5.16 -16.33
N LEU A 138 -6.75 -4.36 -15.67
CA LEU A 138 -6.28 -4.62 -14.31
C LEU A 138 -7.39 -4.54 -13.28
N GLN A 139 -8.31 -3.58 -13.37
CA GLN A 139 -9.49 -3.51 -12.51
C GLN A 139 -10.34 -4.78 -12.64
N SER A 140 -10.70 -5.14 -13.87
CA SER A 140 -11.51 -6.34 -14.16
C SER A 140 -10.82 -7.61 -13.66
N LEU A 141 -9.49 -7.72 -13.86
CA LEU A 141 -8.69 -8.86 -13.46
C LEU A 141 -8.60 -8.99 -11.94
N ALA A 142 -8.52 -7.87 -11.20
CA ALA A 142 -8.51 -7.86 -9.74
C ALA A 142 -9.76 -8.52 -9.15
N PHE A 143 -10.95 -8.12 -9.61
CA PHE A 143 -12.21 -8.70 -9.14
C PHE A 143 -12.38 -10.15 -9.59
N ARG A 144 -12.05 -10.49 -10.84
CA ARG A 144 -12.08 -11.87 -11.34
C ARG A 144 -11.17 -12.77 -10.52
N HIS A 145 -9.94 -12.31 -10.20
CA HIS A 145 -8.97 -13.07 -9.41
C HIS A 145 -9.47 -13.32 -8.00
N LEU A 146 -10.03 -12.31 -7.34
CA LEU A 146 -10.53 -12.40 -5.97
C LEU A 146 -11.78 -13.26 -5.88
N LEU A 147 -12.75 -13.05 -6.75
CA LEU A 147 -14.04 -13.77 -6.71
C LEU A 147 -13.93 -15.23 -7.20
N GLY A 148 -12.88 -15.56 -7.97
CA GLY A 148 -12.63 -16.92 -8.46
C GLY A 148 -12.20 -17.93 -7.38
N THR A 149 -12.22 -17.57 -6.09
CA THR A 149 -11.79 -18.46 -4.99
C THR A 149 -12.87 -19.45 -4.54
N GLY A 150 -14.15 -19.09 -4.70
CA GLY A 150 -15.27 -19.81 -4.08
C GLY A 150 -15.39 -19.61 -2.56
N ASP A 151 -14.49 -18.85 -1.92
CA ASP A 151 -14.57 -18.54 -0.49
C ASP A 151 -15.72 -17.55 -0.23
N PRO A 152 -16.63 -17.81 0.73
CA PRO A 152 -17.77 -16.93 1.00
C PRO A 152 -17.38 -15.52 1.45
N ARG A 153 -16.15 -15.33 2.00
CA ARG A 153 -15.61 -14.02 2.39
C ARG A 153 -15.17 -13.18 1.20
N ALA A 154 -14.96 -13.78 0.03
CA ALA A 154 -14.50 -13.08 -1.17
C ALA A 154 -15.46 -11.95 -1.61
N ALA A 155 -16.76 -12.12 -1.42
CA ALA A 155 -17.73 -11.07 -1.74
C ALA A 155 -17.57 -9.82 -0.84
N ALA A 156 -17.35 -10.00 0.45
CA ALA A 156 -17.10 -8.89 1.39
C ALA A 156 -15.77 -8.18 1.06
N LEU A 157 -14.75 -8.95 0.70
CA LEU A 157 -13.45 -8.39 0.27
C LEU A 157 -13.55 -7.66 -1.07
N ALA A 158 -14.38 -8.15 -2.01
CA ALA A 158 -14.61 -7.47 -3.28
C ALA A 158 -15.37 -6.14 -3.07
N ALA A 159 -16.34 -6.09 -2.17
CA ALA A 159 -17.02 -4.86 -1.79
C ALA A 159 -16.03 -3.86 -1.17
N LEU A 160 -15.20 -4.29 -0.20
CA LEU A 160 -14.15 -3.46 0.39
C LEU A 160 -13.16 -2.94 -0.67
N LEU A 161 -12.77 -3.77 -1.63
CA LEU A 161 -11.88 -3.39 -2.71
C LEU A 161 -12.52 -2.35 -3.63
N ALA A 162 -13.79 -2.51 -3.96
CA ALA A 162 -14.57 -1.59 -4.78
C ALA A 162 -14.72 -0.22 -4.09
N ASP A 163 -15.08 -0.21 -2.81
CA ASP A 163 -15.19 1.01 -2.01
C ASP A 163 -13.84 1.74 -1.92
N GLY A 164 -12.75 1.00 -1.68
CA GLY A 164 -11.39 1.55 -1.65
C GLY A 164 -10.97 2.12 -3.00
N ALA A 165 -11.25 1.43 -4.10
CA ALA A 165 -10.95 1.89 -5.46
C ALA A 165 -11.77 3.13 -5.83
N LEU A 166 -13.07 3.14 -5.54
CA LEU A 166 -13.94 4.29 -5.79
C LEU A 166 -13.48 5.52 -4.99
N ARG A 167 -13.14 5.33 -3.70
CA ARG A 167 -12.64 6.41 -2.86
C ARG A 167 -11.31 6.97 -3.38
N MET A 168 -10.41 6.12 -3.87
CA MET A 168 -9.16 6.54 -4.51
C MET A 168 -9.42 7.38 -5.78
N VAL A 169 -10.37 6.98 -6.63
CA VAL A 169 -10.77 7.74 -7.83
C VAL A 169 -11.36 9.10 -7.43
N GLN A 170 -12.21 9.15 -6.38
CA GLN A 170 -12.72 10.42 -5.84
C GLN A 170 -11.57 11.32 -5.36
N GLY A 171 -10.57 10.73 -4.67
CA GLY A 171 -9.37 11.44 -4.25
C GLY A 171 -8.56 12.01 -5.42
N GLN A 172 -8.42 11.27 -6.51
CA GLN A 172 -7.76 11.74 -7.72
C GLN A 172 -8.55 12.88 -8.38
N ALA A 173 -9.88 12.80 -8.41
CA ALA A 173 -10.73 13.89 -8.91
C ALA A 173 -10.60 15.15 -8.05
N LEU A 174 -10.48 15.01 -6.72
CA LEU A 174 -10.20 16.13 -5.81
C LEU A 174 -8.83 16.75 -6.09
N ASP A 175 -7.80 15.91 -6.34
CA ASP A 175 -6.43 16.36 -6.63
C ASP A 175 -6.38 17.21 -7.91
N ILE A 176 -6.98 16.73 -8.99
CA ILE A 176 -7.08 17.47 -10.26
C ILE A 176 -7.91 18.77 -10.05
N GLY A 177 -9.04 18.69 -9.36
CA GLY A 177 -9.89 19.85 -9.10
C GLY A 177 -9.26 20.89 -8.14
N ALA A 178 -8.16 20.54 -7.49
CA ALA A 178 -7.40 21.40 -6.59
C ALA A 178 -6.32 22.22 -7.28
N GLU A 179 -5.98 21.90 -8.54
CA GLU A 179 -4.94 22.62 -9.28
C GLU A 179 -5.23 24.12 -9.36
N GLY A 180 -4.24 24.94 -9.03
CA GLY A 180 -4.36 26.39 -9.00
C GLY A 180 -5.21 26.96 -7.87
N ARG A 181 -5.71 26.14 -6.92
CA ARG A 181 -6.49 26.56 -5.76
C ARG A 181 -5.67 26.49 -4.48
N LYS A 182 -6.01 27.37 -3.52
CA LYS A 182 -5.55 27.23 -2.14
C LYS A 182 -6.53 26.33 -1.39
N LEU A 183 -6.04 25.20 -0.91
CA LEU A 183 -6.84 24.29 -0.09
C LEU A 183 -6.74 24.65 1.39
N THR A 184 -7.81 24.41 2.13
CA THR A 184 -7.80 24.37 3.59
C THR A 184 -7.13 23.09 4.09
N GLU A 185 -6.78 23.05 5.36
CA GLU A 185 -6.20 21.85 6.00
C GLU A 185 -7.17 20.66 5.90
N ASP A 186 -8.46 20.86 6.13
CA ASP A 186 -9.49 19.82 6.06
C ASP A 186 -9.60 19.24 4.63
N GLU A 187 -9.57 20.09 3.60
CA GLU A 187 -9.58 19.65 2.19
C GLU A 187 -8.34 18.82 1.85
N VAL A 188 -7.15 19.21 2.35
CA VAL A 188 -5.92 18.43 2.16
C VAL A 188 -6.01 17.08 2.86
N LEU A 189 -6.48 17.04 4.10
CA LEU A 189 -6.66 15.79 4.85
C LEU A 189 -7.69 14.87 4.19
N GLU A 190 -8.79 15.42 3.64
CA GLU A 190 -9.76 14.62 2.88
C GLU A 190 -9.16 14.03 1.61
N LEU A 191 -8.42 14.83 0.84
CA LEU A 191 -7.71 14.39 -0.37
C LEU A 191 -6.74 13.25 -0.04
N MET A 192 -5.90 13.43 0.99
CA MET A 192 -4.94 12.42 1.45
C MET A 192 -5.63 11.12 1.86
N ALA A 193 -6.73 11.23 2.63
CA ALA A 193 -7.50 10.07 3.08
C ALA A 193 -8.15 9.33 1.91
N ALA A 194 -8.62 10.07 0.89
CA ALA A 194 -9.27 9.50 -0.28
C ALA A 194 -8.25 8.90 -1.26
N LYS A 195 -7.31 9.70 -1.76
CA LYS A 195 -6.38 9.30 -2.84
C LYS A 195 -5.47 8.15 -2.41
N THR A 196 -4.89 8.22 -1.24
CA THR A 196 -3.88 7.25 -0.76
C THR A 196 -4.38 6.41 0.41
N GLY A 197 -5.01 7.05 1.39
CA GLY A 197 -5.43 6.42 2.65
C GLY A 197 -6.43 5.29 2.45
N ALA A 198 -7.32 5.40 1.46
CA ALA A 198 -8.38 4.42 1.21
C ALA A 198 -7.83 3.02 0.93
N LEU A 199 -6.84 2.88 0.03
CA LEU A 199 -6.24 1.57 -0.27
C LEU A 199 -5.34 1.05 0.85
N ILE A 200 -4.70 1.91 1.63
CA ILE A 200 -3.96 1.50 2.83
C ILE A 200 -4.93 0.96 3.89
N SER A 201 -6.05 1.65 4.11
CA SER A 201 -7.09 1.19 5.03
C SER A 201 -7.70 -0.14 4.56
N ALA A 202 -8.01 -0.26 3.26
CA ALA A 202 -8.51 -1.50 2.67
C ALA A 202 -7.52 -2.66 2.84
N ALA A 203 -6.20 -2.39 2.75
CA ALA A 203 -5.17 -3.42 2.98
C ALA A 203 -5.26 -4.01 4.40
N VAL A 204 -5.30 -3.14 5.41
CA VAL A 204 -5.34 -3.56 6.82
C VAL A 204 -6.67 -4.28 7.13
N VAL A 205 -7.79 -3.69 6.75
CA VAL A 205 -9.13 -4.25 6.99
C VAL A 205 -9.34 -5.55 6.21
N GLY A 206 -8.87 -5.60 4.96
CA GLY A 206 -8.99 -6.79 4.12
C GLY A 206 -8.21 -7.99 4.65
N GLY A 207 -7.02 -7.77 5.23
CA GLY A 207 -6.28 -8.81 5.93
C GLY A 207 -7.05 -9.38 7.12
N ALA A 208 -7.71 -8.50 7.90
CA ALA A 208 -8.55 -8.91 9.01
C ALA A 208 -9.77 -9.74 8.55
N ILE A 209 -10.46 -9.27 7.51
CA ILE A 209 -11.61 -10.00 6.93
C ILE A 209 -11.15 -11.35 6.36
N ALA A 210 -10.02 -11.40 5.69
CA ALA A 210 -9.48 -12.65 5.16
C ALA A 210 -9.14 -13.66 6.26
N ALA A 211 -8.69 -13.22 7.43
CA ALA A 211 -8.42 -14.09 8.57
C ALA A 211 -9.70 -14.57 9.28
N THR A 212 -10.63 -13.64 9.54
CA THR A 212 -11.71 -13.86 10.55
C THR A 212 -13.12 -13.68 10.02
N GLY A 213 -13.29 -13.19 8.79
CA GLY A 213 -14.59 -12.81 8.22
C GLY A 213 -15.11 -11.44 8.66
N SER A 214 -14.33 -10.67 9.47
CA SER A 214 -14.75 -9.34 9.95
C SER A 214 -13.53 -8.42 10.14
N PRO A 215 -13.73 -7.07 10.21
CA PRO A 215 -12.65 -6.11 10.41
C PRO A 215 -11.92 -6.21 11.77
N ARG A 216 -12.57 -6.78 12.78
CA ARG A 216 -12.02 -6.98 14.14
C ARG A 216 -11.44 -5.73 14.79
N GLY A 217 -11.97 -4.54 14.47
CA GLY A 217 -11.51 -3.28 15.06
C GLY A 217 -10.19 -2.76 14.47
N LEU A 218 -9.74 -3.25 13.32
CA LEU A 218 -8.54 -2.74 12.64
C LEU A 218 -8.80 -1.53 11.73
N GLU A 219 -10.04 -1.08 11.57
CA GLU A 219 -10.38 0.11 10.78
C GLU A 219 -9.63 1.39 11.25
N PRO A 220 -9.52 1.66 12.58
CA PRO A 220 -8.71 2.78 13.04
C PRO A 220 -7.23 2.65 12.65
N VAL A 221 -6.66 1.44 12.73
CA VAL A 221 -5.27 1.18 12.31
C VAL A 221 -5.09 1.54 10.84
N GLY A 222 -5.98 1.06 9.96
CA GLY A 222 -5.93 1.35 8.52
C GLY A 222 -5.99 2.85 8.23
N ARG A 223 -6.92 3.59 8.86
CA ARG A 223 -7.05 5.04 8.68
C ARG A 223 -5.81 5.80 9.16
N LYS A 224 -5.28 5.46 10.35
CA LYS A 224 -4.10 6.12 10.92
C LYS A 224 -2.83 5.86 10.12
N LEU A 225 -2.65 4.61 9.64
CA LEU A 225 -1.53 4.28 8.76
C LEU A 225 -1.64 4.96 7.39
N GLY A 226 -2.86 5.09 6.85
CA GLY A 226 -3.08 5.83 5.60
C GLY A 226 -2.68 7.30 5.72
N LEU A 227 -3.07 7.96 6.81
CA LEU A 227 -2.68 9.34 7.11
C LEU A 227 -1.16 9.47 7.30
N ALA A 228 -0.57 8.64 8.16
CA ALA A 228 0.87 8.65 8.42
C ALA A 228 1.69 8.41 7.15
N PHE A 229 1.22 7.51 6.29
CA PHE A 229 1.85 7.18 5.01
C PHE A 229 1.92 8.40 4.09
N GLN A 230 0.79 9.10 3.89
CA GLN A 230 0.75 10.24 3.00
C GLN A 230 1.57 11.41 3.54
N ILE A 231 1.47 11.71 4.84
CA ILE A 231 2.32 12.75 5.44
C ILE A 231 3.80 12.43 5.26
N ALA A 232 4.18 11.17 5.44
CA ALA A 232 5.58 10.74 5.23
C ALA A 232 6.00 10.87 3.75
N ASP A 233 5.11 10.59 2.79
CA ASP A 233 5.39 10.79 1.36
C ASP A 233 5.58 12.28 1.03
N ASP A 234 4.72 13.16 1.51
CA ASP A 234 4.82 14.60 1.32
C ASP A 234 6.13 15.15 1.92
N LEU A 235 6.52 14.68 3.11
CA LEU A 235 7.79 15.04 3.74
C LEU A 235 8.99 14.55 2.94
N LEU A 236 8.93 13.36 2.36
CA LEU A 236 9.99 12.81 1.51
C LEU A 236 10.11 13.58 0.19
N ASP A 237 9.01 14.04 -0.39
CA ASP A 237 9.05 14.85 -1.60
C ASP A 237 9.70 16.21 -1.35
N LEU A 238 9.50 16.81 -0.16
CA LEU A 238 10.11 18.09 0.21
C LEU A 238 11.59 17.97 0.60
N THR A 239 11.99 16.86 1.25
CA THR A 239 13.32 16.73 1.90
C THR A 239 14.21 15.68 1.26
N GLY A 240 13.70 14.92 0.31
CA GLY A 240 14.37 13.79 -0.31
C GLY A 240 15.45 14.16 -1.31
N ASP A 241 16.37 13.22 -1.57
CA ASP A 241 17.33 13.32 -2.65
C ASP A 241 16.73 12.72 -3.94
N ALA A 242 16.71 13.49 -5.03
CA ALA A 242 16.17 13.08 -6.33
C ALA A 242 16.78 11.76 -6.84
N ALA A 243 18.08 11.54 -6.59
CA ALA A 243 18.76 10.31 -6.98
C ALA A 243 18.28 9.08 -6.20
N ALA A 244 17.90 9.28 -4.93
CA ALA A 244 17.40 8.20 -4.06
C ALA A 244 15.93 7.84 -4.35
N LEU A 245 15.11 8.80 -4.80
CA LEU A 245 13.67 8.62 -5.02
C LEU A 245 13.31 8.07 -6.41
N GLY A 246 14.22 8.14 -7.38
CA GLY A 246 13.99 7.66 -8.75
C GLY A 246 12.90 8.44 -9.51
N LYS A 247 12.52 9.63 -9.02
CA LYS A 247 11.59 10.59 -9.63
C LYS A 247 12.08 12.02 -9.35
N ARG A 248 11.53 13.02 -10.05
CA ARG A 248 11.83 14.44 -9.78
C ARG A 248 11.33 14.80 -8.37
N VAL A 249 12.20 15.37 -7.53
CA VAL A 249 11.88 15.92 -6.20
C VAL A 249 11.28 17.31 -6.36
N GLY A 250 10.37 17.68 -5.45
CA GLY A 250 9.71 18.99 -5.50
C GLY A 250 8.67 19.11 -6.62
N LYS A 251 8.19 17.99 -7.17
CA LYS A 251 7.18 17.97 -8.22
C LYS A 251 5.87 18.60 -7.72
N ASP A 252 5.45 18.25 -6.51
CA ASP A 252 4.24 18.80 -5.89
C ASP A 252 4.36 20.31 -5.66
N GLN A 253 5.53 20.78 -5.21
CA GLN A 253 5.80 22.20 -5.05
C GLN A 253 5.86 22.95 -6.40
N ALA A 254 6.48 22.36 -7.42
CA ALA A 254 6.55 22.93 -8.77
C ALA A 254 5.17 22.98 -9.43
N ALA A 255 4.30 21.99 -9.15
CA ALA A 255 2.90 21.96 -9.61
C ALA A 255 1.96 22.83 -8.75
N GLY A 256 2.47 23.46 -7.69
CA GLY A 256 1.64 24.28 -6.78
C GLY A 256 0.65 23.44 -5.95
N LYS A 257 0.88 22.13 -5.81
CA LYS A 257 0.01 21.25 -5.02
C LYS A 257 0.09 21.61 -3.53
N ALA A 258 -1.07 21.75 -2.89
CA ALA A 258 -1.16 21.95 -1.45
C ALA A 258 -0.87 20.62 -0.74
N THR A 259 0.19 20.58 0.07
CA THR A 259 0.54 19.43 0.91
C THR A 259 0.39 19.79 2.38
N LEU A 260 0.20 18.80 3.26
CA LEU A 260 0.09 19.09 4.70
C LEU A 260 1.33 19.81 5.24
N PRO A 261 2.58 19.40 4.92
CA PRO A 261 3.77 20.13 5.35
C PRO A 261 3.83 21.59 4.86
N SER A 262 3.26 21.91 3.69
CA SER A 262 3.20 23.30 3.19
C SER A 262 2.23 24.19 3.98
N LEU A 263 1.22 23.60 4.60
CA LEU A 263 0.22 24.32 5.40
C LEU A 263 0.63 24.48 6.86
N VAL A 264 1.11 23.42 7.49
CA VAL A 264 1.38 23.39 8.93
C VAL A 264 2.86 23.46 9.30
N GLY A 265 3.75 23.37 8.33
CA GLY A 265 5.19 23.27 8.52
C GLY A 265 5.68 21.83 8.70
N VAL A 266 6.98 21.61 8.38
CA VAL A 266 7.61 20.29 8.34
C VAL A 266 7.60 19.59 9.71
N ASP A 267 7.91 20.34 10.79
CA ASP A 267 8.00 19.74 12.13
C ASP A 267 6.63 19.31 12.66
N GLU A 268 5.59 20.11 12.43
CA GLU A 268 4.22 19.78 12.82
C GLU A 268 3.69 18.59 11.99
N ALA A 269 3.95 18.55 10.69
CA ALA A 269 3.59 17.42 9.85
C ALA A 269 4.28 16.13 10.34
N ARG A 270 5.58 16.20 10.67
CA ARG A 270 6.33 15.05 11.24
C ARG A 270 5.74 14.59 12.57
N ARG A 271 5.41 15.53 13.47
CA ARG A 271 4.76 15.22 14.75
C ARG A 271 3.43 14.51 14.53
N ARG A 272 2.61 14.97 13.57
CA ARG A 272 1.30 14.36 13.26
C ARG A 272 1.45 12.95 12.66
N ALA A 273 2.42 12.73 11.79
CA ALA A 273 2.71 11.39 11.27
C ALA A 273 3.11 10.42 12.39
N GLY A 274 3.96 10.88 13.34
CA GLY A 274 4.34 10.11 14.53
C GLY A 274 3.13 9.80 15.41
N ALA A 275 2.31 10.78 15.73
CA ALA A 275 1.11 10.60 16.55
C ALA A 275 0.13 9.60 15.91
N ALA A 276 -0.11 9.67 14.60
CA ALA A 276 -0.96 8.72 13.90
C ALA A 276 -0.39 7.28 13.94
N CYS A 277 0.94 7.13 13.84
CA CYS A 277 1.60 5.85 14.01
C CYS A 277 1.42 5.31 15.44
N ASP A 278 1.64 6.15 16.46
CA ASP A 278 1.50 5.75 17.88
C ASP A 278 0.06 5.34 18.22
N GLU A 279 -0.94 6.04 17.69
CA GLU A 279 -2.34 5.66 17.83
C GLU A 279 -2.64 4.30 17.19
N ALA A 280 -2.09 4.02 16.00
CA ALA A 280 -2.20 2.71 15.37
C ALA A 280 -1.54 1.61 16.21
N LEU A 281 -0.33 1.88 16.74
CA LEU A 281 0.40 0.94 17.61
C LEU A 281 -0.36 0.65 18.91
N ALA A 282 -1.03 1.63 19.50
CA ALA A 282 -1.85 1.45 20.70
C ALA A 282 -3.01 0.47 20.45
N VAL A 283 -3.70 0.56 19.29
CA VAL A 283 -4.75 -0.40 18.92
C VAL A 283 -4.18 -1.81 18.71
N LEU A 284 -2.94 -1.93 18.20
CA LEU A 284 -2.29 -3.22 17.94
C LEU A 284 -1.66 -3.86 19.18
N ALA A 285 -1.47 -3.11 20.27
CA ALA A 285 -0.78 -3.59 21.47
C ALA A 285 -1.42 -4.85 22.09
N PRO A 286 -2.76 -4.95 22.22
CA PRO A 286 -3.42 -6.13 22.81
C PRO A 286 -3.27 -7.42 21.99
N LEU A 287 -2.90 -7.34 20.70
CA LEU A 287 -2.79 -8.52 19.83
C LEU A 287 -1.51 -9.35 20.07
N GLY A 288 -0.59 -8.86 20.88
CA GLY A 288 0.62 -9.60 21.26
C GLY A 288 1.58 -9.86 20.09
N ALA A 289 2.36 -10.95 20.20
CA ALA A 289 3.40 -11.31 19.24
C ALA A 289 2.94 -11.48 17.80
N PRO A 290 1.76 -12.05 17.47
CA PRO A 290 1.30 -12.18 16.08
C PRO A 290 1.21 -10.87 15.31
N ALA A 291 1.01 -9.73 15.99
CA ALA A 291 0.92 -8.42 15.36
C ALA A 291 2.29 -7.73 15.16
N GLU A 292 3.42 -8.41 15.41
CA GLU A 292 4.74 -7.74 15.33
C GLU A 292 5.08 -7.28 13.90
N ALA A 293 4.76 -8.07 12.88
CA ALA A 293 4.92 -7.66 11.49
C ALA A 293 4.12 -6.38 11.17
N LEU A 294 2.87 -6.31 11.62
CA LEU A 294 2.02 -5.14 11.39
C LEU A 294 2.50 -3.90 12.17
N ARG A 295 2.98 -4.08 13.44
CA ARG A 295 3.62 -3.00 14.20
C ARG A 295 4.91 -2.51 13.56
N ALA A 296 5.74 -3.42 13.05
CA ALA A 296 6.97 -3.07 12.35
C ALA A 296 6.68 -2.30 11.05
N LEU A 297 5.65 -2.69 10.29
CA LEU A 297 5.19 -1.96 9.10
C LEU A 297 4.67 -0.56 9.48
N ALA A 298 3.93 -0.42 10.58
CA ALA A 298 3.46 0.89 11.06
C ALA A 298 4.64 1.84 11.33
N ARG A 299 5.67 1.38 12.05
CA ARG A 299 6.89 2.16 12.29
C ARG A 299 7.64 2.46 11.00
N PHE A 300 7.76 1.47 10.11
CA PHE A 300 8.45 1.63 8.83
C PHE A 300 7.83 2.73 7.96
N VAL A 301 6.51 2.87 7.97
CA VAL A 301 5.79 3.92 7.21
C VAL A 301 6.32 5.31 7.53
N VAL A 302 6.60 5.63 8.80
CA VAL A 302 7.05 6.96 9.24
C VAL A 302 8.57 7.12 9.28
N THR A 303 9.34 6.03 9.26
CA THR A 303 10.80 6.06 9.38
C THR A 303 11.54 5.84 8.06
N ARG A 304 10.83 5.44 7.01
CA ARG A 304 11.44 5.17 5.69
C ARG A 304 12.10 6.42 5.12
N LYS A 305 13.21 6.20 4.40
CA LYS A 305 14.01 7.26 3.77
C LYS A 305 13.78 7.37 2.27
N ARG A 306 12.98 6.50 1.69
CA ARG A 306 12.67 6.42 0.26
C ARG A 306 11.42 5.55 0.01
#